data_614677f412f7bc85dc9d6ca85ba696d3
#
_entry.id   614677f412f7bc85dc9d6ca85ba696d3
#
_cell.length_a   1.000
_cell.length_b   1.000
_cell.length_c   1.000
_cell.angle_alpha   90.00
_cell.angle_beta   90.00
_cell.angle_gamma   90.00
#
_symmetry.space_group_name_H-M   'P 1'
#
loop_
_entity.id
_entity.type
_entity.pdbx_description
1 polymer ?
#
loop_
_entity_poly.entity_id
_entity_poly.type
_entity_poly.pdbx_seq_one_letter_code
_entity_poly.pdbx_strand_id
1 'polypeptide(L)'
;MIDITSGVPGFTILMPDPDLRGIEYDNTLAYSLSNKPSVLAYAASTQASKAGPHVGTAQLGGDPKEWLFNYPGILRQLPKLQATAEGVGLINSSPEVDGVVRRLPVVVSSQDGLYPSFALEMLRVGVGDPSYQIKTSEGVEWVRIPNYPLIHTDANARVWIQQNVKFYRQTAAEYMENPIPAPFVIFGVTAEGVTNPVPTAQGAVYPHEIQANVLHSLIEGNSPSIPTWSVAVELGAALLALLLLWITASRIWLSLPVLALTIGGLIYFTLEMYKSSYLVDVSGTIFIGFLFWSIITFRNFITQFLLRLQIKQQFGTYVSPALVKKLQEDPTLLRLGGETKRLTFLFSDIRGFTPISEKYQKDPQGLTRLINRFLDNQTEIILKHEGTIDKYMGDCIMAFWNAPLDVEEQERKATEAAIEMRVALGELNETLREEGLDQINTGAGINTGNCVVGNFGSSTRFDYSVLGDAVNLAARLESSCKEYDADLIISEHSLVDGFDYEFLDEVTVKGKTEPVKIYTIRK
;
A
#
# COMPACT_ATOMS: atom_id res chain seq x y z
N MET A 1 -59.97 23.45 14.72
CA MET A 1 -59.19 24.67 14.36
C MET A 1 -57.87 24.57 15.11
N ILE A 2 -56.75 24.44 14.45
CA ILE A 2 -55.43 24.36 15.12
C ILE A 2 -55.15 25.78 15.64
N ASP A 3 -55.28 25.99 16.92
CA ASP A 3 -54.94 27.27 17.53
C ASP A 3 -53.42 27.29 17.80
N ILE A 4 -52.70 27.88 16.85
CA ILE A 4 -51.27 28.11 16.99
C ILE A 4 -51.11 29.41 17.80
N THR A 5 -50.99 29.26 19.10
CA THR A 5 -50.97 30.41 20.02
C THR A 5 -49.73 31.29 19.90
N SER A 6 -48.64 30.80 19.25
CA SER A 6 -47.45 31.58 18.92
C SER A 6 -46.67 30.86 17.83
N GLY A 7 -46.08 31.63 16.89
CA GLY A 7 -45.17 31.14 15.86
C GLY A 7 -45.75 31.03 14.45
N VAL A 8 -44.87 30.79 13.49
CA VAL A 8 -45.20 30.64 12.07
C VAL A 8 -45.49 29.17 11.75
N PRO A 9 -46.75 28.82 11.37
CA PRO A 9 -47.09 27.47 10.90
C PRO A 9 -46.64 27.30 9.44
N GLY A 10 -45.99 26.20 9.19
CA GLY A 10 -45.60 25.75 7.87
C GLY A 10 -46.21 24.41 7.52
N PHE A 11 -46.81 24.30 6.34
CA PHE A 11 -47.46 23.08 5.87
C PHE A 11 -46.71 22.49 4.69
N THR A 12 -46.01 21.40 4.89
CA THR A 12 -45.30 20.68 3.82
C THR A 12 -46.25 19.76 3.03
N ILE A 13 -47.52 19.98 3.13
CA ILE A 13 -48.58 19.23 2.47
C ILE A 13 -49.03 19.96 1.22
N LEU A 14 -49.07 19.23 0.09
CA LEU A 14 -49.57 19.77 -1.16
C LEU A 14 -51.09 19.53 -1.25
N MET A 15 -51.83 20.57 -1.51
CA MET A 15 -53.30 20.54 -1.67
C MET A 15 -53.65 21.26 -2.98
N PRO A 16 -53.33 20.65 -4.17
CA PRO A 16 -53.52 21.25 -5.48
C PRO A 16 -54.98 21.26 -5.93
N ASP A 17 -55.77 20.32 -5.44
CA ASP A 17 -57.15 20.10 -5.81
C ASP A 17 -58.11 20.48 -4.68
N PRO A 18 -59.39 20.83 -5.00
CA PRO A 18 -60.41 21.08 -4.01
C PRO A 18 -60.67 19.86 -3.11
N ASP A 19 -61.05 20.11 -1.85
CA ASP A 19 -61.45 19.07 -0.92
C ASP A 19 -62.68 18.32 -1.45
N LEU A 20 -62.55 16.99 -1.55
CA LEU A 20 -63.62 16.13 -2.06
C LEU A 20 -64.86 16.13 -1.20
N ARG A 21 -64.79 16.56 0.04
CA ARG A 21 -65.94 16.64 0.99
C ARG A 21 -66.75 17.89 0.77
N GLY A 22 -66.20 18.94 0.17
CA GLY A 22 -66.89 20.18 -0.18
C GLY A 22 -66.01 21.41 -0.07
N ILE A 23 -66.34 22.45 -0.83
CA ILE A 23 -65.59 23.71 -0.92
C ILE A 23 -65.58 24.51 0.41
N GLU A 24 -66.50 24.22 1.32
CA GLU A 24 -66.56 24.80 2.68
C GLU A 24 -65.32 24.45 3.50
N TYR A 25 -64.72 23.28 3.32
CA TYR A 25 -63.48 22.89 4.00
C TYR A 25 -62.30 23.73 3.53
N ASP A 26 -62.20 23.93 2.21
CA ASP A 26 -61.18 24.81 1.64
C ASP A 26 -61.36 26.27 2.13
N ASN A 27 -62.60 26.73 2.23
CA ASN A 27 -62.93 28.06 2.75
C ASN A 27 -62.52 28.21 4.23
N THR A 28 -62.80 27.19 5.03
CA THR A 28 -62.46 27.19 6.45
C THR A 28 -60.96 27.20 6.66
N LEU A 29 -60.22 26.40 5.88
CA LEU A 29 -58.74 26.41 5.90
C LEU A 29 -58.17 27.77 5.46
N ALA A 30 -58.66 28.31 4.34
CA ALA A 30 -58.26 29.62 3.86
C ALA A 30 -58.47 30.72 4.89
N TYR A 31 -59.62 30.74 5.56
CA TYR A 31 -59.90 31.65 6.66
C TYR A 31 -58.94 31.48 7.83
N SER A 32 -58.62 30.24 8.20
CA SER A 32 -57.68 29.95 9.27
C SER A 32 -56.23 30.41 8.94
N LEU A 33 -55.80 30.23 7.68
CA LEU A 33 -54.51 30.71 7.20
C LEU A 33 -54.41 32.24 7.15
N SER A 34 -55.50 32.97 6.83
CA SER A 34 -55.51 34.42 6.79
C SER A 34 -55.36 35.09 8.15
N ASN A 35 -55.58 34.40 9.23
CA ASN A 35 -55.54 34.92 10.59
C ASN A 35 -54.10 34.90 11.20
N LYS A 36 -53.13 34.23 10.55
CA LYS A 36 -51.77 34.11 11.04
C LYS A 36 -50.78 34.02 9.88
N PRO A 37 -49.57 34.59 10.00
CA PRO A 37 -48.53 34.42 9.01
C PRO A 37 -48.21 32.93 8.85
N SER A 38 -48.44 32.42 7.66
CA SER A 38 -48.30 30.96 7.37
C SER A 38 -47.54 30.73 6.08
N VAL A 39 -46.87 29.56 5.98
CA VAL A 39 -46.11 29.15 4.80
C VAL A 39 -46.68 27.84 4.26
N LEU A 40 -46.95 27.82 2.97
CA LEU A 40 -47.41 26.64 2.25
C LEU A 40 -46.32 26.07 1.34
N ALA A 41 -46.35 24.73 1.17
CA ALA A 41 -45.41 24.04 0.31
C ALA A 41 -45.75 24.21 -1.17
N TYR A 42 -44.69 24.35 -1.98
CA TYR A 42 -44.66 24.06 -3.39
C TYR A 42 -43.76 22.85 -3.64
N ALA A 43 -43.97 22.17 -4.77
CA ALA A 43 -43.04 21.14 -5.24
C ALA A 43 -42.57 21.44 -6.66
N ALA A 44 -41.29 21.33 -6.92
CA ALA A 44 -40.74 21.41 -8.27
C ALA A 44 -41.23 20.20 -9.09
N SER A 45 -41.58 20.46 -10.34
CA SER A 45 -42.13 19.47 -11.28
C SER A 45 -41.29 19.39 -12.55
N THR A 46 -41.19 18.20 -13.11
CA THR A 46 -40.61 17.97 -14.45
C THR A 46 -41.55 18.35 -15.57
N GLN A 47 -42.83 18.58 -15.28
CA GLN A 47 -43.83 19.04 -16.24
C GLN A 47 -43.90 20.58 -16.19
N ALA A 48 -43.96 21.19 -17.37
CA ALA A 48 -44.10 22.64 -17.48
C ALA A 48 -45.44 23.11 -16.84
N SER A 49 -45.39 24.16 -16.06
CA SER A 49 -46.56 24.80 -15.50
C SER A 49 -46.48 26.34 -15.70
N LYS A 50 -47.57 27.05 -15.58
CA LYS A 50 -47.55 28.52 -15.65
C LYS A 50 -46.75 29.08 -14.47
N ALA A 51 -46.01 30.20 -14.68
CA ALA A 51 -45.37 30.94 -13.61
C ALA A 51 -46.35 31.35 -12.51
N GLY A 52 -45.94 31.25 -11.25
CA GLY A 52 -46.74 31.60 -10.08
C GLY A 52 -46.23 32.83 -9.39
N PRO A 53 -46.97 33.34 -8.42
CA PRO A 53 -46.45 34.38 -7.58
C PRO A 53 -45.18 33.93 -6.87
N HIS A 54 -44.21 34.82 -6.86
CA HIS A 54 -42.91 34.63 -6.21
C HIS A 54 -42.56 35.89 -5.40
N VAL A 55 -41.73 35.68 -4.41
CA VAL A 55 -41.27 36.77 -3.55
C VAL A 55 -40.26 37.65 -4.29
N GLY A 56 -40.32 38.96 -4.09
CA GLY A 56 -39.36 39.88 -4.69
C GLY A 56 -37.93 39.54 -4.32
N THR A 57 -37.07 39.47 -5.33
CA THR A 57 -35.65 39.11 -5.14
C THR A 57 -34.77 40.18 -5.74
N ALA A 58 -33.94 40.83 -4.91
CA ALA A 58 -32.90 41.76 -5.36
C ALA A 58 -31.65 40.96 -5.73
N GLN A 59 -31.23 41.05 -6.99
CA GLN A 59 -30.05 40.38 -7.53
C GLN A 59 -28.86 41.34 -7.51
N LEU A 60 -27.74 40.90 -6.95
CA LEU A 60 -26.48 41.63 -6.85
C LEU A 60 -25.38 40.83 -7.59
N GLY A 61 -24.76 41.44 -8.58
CA GLY A 61 -23.76 40.81 -9.42
C GLY A 61 -24.36 40.21 -10.69
N GLY A 62 -24.05 38.97 -11.00
CA GLY A 62 -24.54 38.26 -12.19
C GLY A 62 -25.95 37.69 -12.08
N ASP A 63 -26.45 37.05 -13.14
CA ASP A 63 -27.75 36.38 -13.11
C ASP A 63 -27.61 35.03 -12.33
N PRO A 64 -28.31 34.89 -11.20
CA PRO A 64 -28.24 33.65 -10.41
C PRO A 64 -28.83 32.44 -11.14
N LYS A 65 -29.69 32.61 -12.13
CA LYS A 65 -30.34 31.51 -12.86
C LYS A 65 -29.36 30.60 -13.59
N GLU A 66 -28.17 31.10 -13.95
CA GLU A 66 -27.13 30.32 -14.58
C GLU A 66 -26.56 29.22 -13.65
N TRP A 67 -26.68 29.41 -12.35
CA TRP A 67 -26.10 28.55 -11.31
C TRP A 67 -27.12 27.74 -10.52
N LEU A 68 -28.40 28.19 -10.54
CA LEU A 68 -29.46 27.58 -9.76
C LEU A 68 -30.01 26.31 -10.44
N PHE A 69 -30.50 25.39 -9.65
CA PHE A 69 -31.32 24.30 -10.17
C PHE A 69 -32.54 24.87 -10.86
N ASN A 70 -32.74 24.49 -12.12
CA ASN A 70 -33.85 24.98 -12.94
C ASN A 70 -34.89 23.87 -13.16
N TYR A 71 -36.12 24.13 -12.81
CA TYR A 71 -37.22 23.21 -12.98
C TYR A 71 -38.22 23.71 -14.03
N PRO A 72 -38.72 22.81 -14.92
CA PRO A 72 -39.69 23.19 -15.96
C PRO A 72 -41.00 23.76 -15.41
N GLY A 73 -41.39 23.35 -14.19
CA GLY A 73 -42.63 23.82 -13.59
C GLY A 73 -42.67 23.63 -12.06
N ILE A 74 -43.73 24.11 -11.48
CA ILE A 74 -43.98 24.02 -10.04
C ILE A 74 -45.42 23.55 -9.80
N LEU A 75 -45.58 22.50 -9.01
CA LEU A 75 -46.85 22.04 -8.47
C LEU A 75 -47.22 22.98 -7.29
N ARG A 76 -48.41 23.58 -7.37
CA ARG A 76 -48.85 24.62 -6.45
C ARG A 76 -50.00 24.17 -5.59
N GLN A 77 -50.29 24.97 -4.60
CA GLN A 77 -51.48 24.89 -3.78
C GLN A 77 -52.72 25.37 -4.54
N LEU A 78 -53.88 25.05 -4.06
CA LEU A 78 -55.14 25.63 -4.53
C LEU A 78 -55.05 27.16 -4.50
N PRO A 79 -55.41 27.89 -5.60
CA PRO A 79 -55.24 29.34 -5.66
C PRO A 79 -55.83 30.12 -4.48
N LYS A 80 -56.92 29.63 -3.91
CA LYS A 80 -57.57 30.22 -2.75
C LYS A 80 -56.72 30.12 -1.46
N LEU A 81 -56.08 28.96 -1.23
CA LEU A 81 -55.20 28.76 -0.09
C LEU A 81 -53.90 29.58 -0.27
N GLN A 82 -53.37 29.57 -1.48
CA GLN A 82 -52.18 30.35 -1.81
C GLN A 82 -52.37 31.87 -1.59
N ALA A 83 -53.56 32.40 -1.92
CA ALA A 83 -53.86 33.85 -1.75
C ALA A 83 -53.94 34.27 -0.29
N THR A 84 -54.11 33.35 0.66
CA THR A 84 -54.25 33.63 2.08
C THR A 84 -53.02 33.34 2.90
N ALA A 85 -52.04 32.62 2.34
CA ALA A 85 -50.74 32.36 2.98
C ALA A 85 -49.78 33.53 2.80
N GLU A 86 -48.97 33.86 3.82
CA GLU A 86 -47.95 34.90 3.79
C GLU A 86 -46.73 34.52 2.92
N GLY A 87 -46.49 33.20 2.80
CA GLY A 87 -45.38 32.69 2.01
C GLY A 87 -45.61 31.36 1.37
N VAL A 88 -44.81 31.07 0.33
CA VAL A 88 -44.78 29.78 -0.37
C VAL A 88 -43.34 29.35 -0.62
N GLY A 89 -43.01 28.11 -0.31
CA GLY A 89 -41.66 27.62 -0.45
C GLY A 89 -41.57 26.17 -0.97
N LEU A 90 -40.49 25.86 -1.65
CA LEU A 90 -40.25 24.55 -2.25
C LEU A 90 -39.76 23.52 -1.22
N ILE A 91 -40.38 22.33 -1.26
CA ILE A 91 -40.01 21.21 -0.37
C ILE A 91 -39.05 20.21 -1.01
N ASN A 92 -38.64 20.43 -2.25
CA ASN A 92 -37.79 19.49 -2.97
C ASN A 92 -36.41 19.37 -2.31
N SER A 93 -35.95 18.14 -2.21
CA SER A 93 -34.56 17.82 -1.88
C SER A 93 -33.77 17.54 -3.16
N SER A 94 -32.48 17.83 -3.14
CA SER A 94 -31.55 17.53 -4.24
C SER A 94 -30.54 16.52 -3.72
N PRO A 95 -30.74 15.20 -3.98
CA PRO A 95 -29.77 14.19 -3.57
C PRO A 95 -28.45 14.37 -4.32
N GLU A 96 -27.35 14.00 -3.67
CA GLU A 96 -26.03 13.92 -4.29
C GLU A 96 -25.96 12.72 -5.25
N VAL A 97 -24.83 12.55 -5.93
CA VAL A 97 -24.63 11.46 -6.92
C VAL A 97 -24.86 10.06 -6.31
N ASP A 98 -24.61 9.90 -5.03
CA ASP A 98 -24.82 8.66 -4.28
C ASP A 98 -26.25 8.47 -3.77
N GLY A 99 -27.18 9.38 -4.13
CA GLY A 99 -28.58 9.33 -3.72
C GLY A 99 -28.86 9.87 -2.30
N VAL A 100 -27.82 10.33 -1.59
CA VAL A 100 -27.94 10.84 -0.22
C VAL A 100 -28.12 12.34 -0.19
N VAL A 101 -29.09 12.85 0.55
CA VAL A 101 -29.31 14.28 0.73
C VAL A 101 -28.44 14.80 1.87
N ARG A 102 -27.46 15.64 1.52
CA ARG A 102 -26.56 16.33 2.49
C ARG A 102 -26.73 17.84 2.45
N ARG A 103 -27.15 18.36 1.31
CA ARG A 103 -27.37 19.78 1.07
C ARG A 103 -28.74 20.02 0.49
N LEU A 104 -29.30 21.18 0.77
CA LEU A 104 -30.57 21.62 0.21
C LEU A 104 -30.40 22.94 -0.51
N PRO A 105 -30.93 23.11 -1.74
CA PRO A 105 -30.97 24.42 -2.38
C PRO A 105 -31.93 25.34 -1.64
N VAL A 106 -31.46 26.50 -1.18
CA VAL A 106 -32.27 27.49 -0.50
C VAL A 106 -33.05 28.37 -1.47
N VAL A 107 -32.58 28.46 -2.73
CA VAL A 107 -33.30 29.12 -3.83
C VAL A 107 -33.14 28.23 -5.09
N VAL A 108 -34.19 28.12 -5.86
CA VAL A 108 -34.19 27.47 -7.19
C VAL A 108 -34.82 28.39 -8.23
N SER A 109 -34.58 28.12 -9.50
CA SER A 109 -35.24 28.80 -10.62
C SER A 109 -36.31 27.91 -11.25
N SER A 110 -37.40 28.53 -11.70
CA SER A 110 -38.36 27.87 -12.55
C SER A 110 -38.95 28.91 -13.49
N GLN A 111 -38.98 28.60 -14.78
CA GLN A 111 -39.42 29.57 -15.80
C GLN A 111 -38.73 30.91 -15.62
N ASP A 112 -39.51 31.99 -15.35
CA ASP A 112 -38.99 33.35 -15.19
C ASP A 112 -38.78 33.75 -13.73
N GLY A 113 -39.10 32.89 -12.76
CA GLY A 113 -39.07 33.20 -11.35
C GLY A 113 -37.99 32.51 -10.54
N LEU A 114 -37.61 33.13 -9.43
CA LEU A 114 -36.79 32.56 -8.37
C LEU A 114 -37.71 32.18 -7.20
N TYR A 115 -37.55 30.95 -6.72
CA TYR A 115 -38.39 30.40 -5.66
C TYR A 115 -37.54 29.94 -4.48
N PRO A 116 -37.88 30.42 -3.24
CA PRO A 116 -37.18 30.00 -2.04
C PRO A 116 -37.52 28.54 -1.68
N SER A 117 -36.60 27.88 -0.94
CA SER A 117 -36.96 26.67 -0.21
C SER A 117 -37.99 26.96 0.87
N PHE A 118 -38.75 25.94 1.28
CA PHE A 118 -39.71 26.06 2.35
C PHE A 118 -39.08 26.55 3.67
N ALA A 119 -37.91 26.05 4.02
CA ALA A 119 -37.16 26.49 5.21
C ALA A 119 -36.75 27.96 5.15
N LEU A 120 -36.26 28.44 4.01
CA LEU A 120 -35.87 29.84 3.82
C LEU A 120 -37.10 30.75 3.90
N GLU A 121 -38.22 30.30 3.31
CA GLU A 121 -39.47 31.06 3.33
C GLU A 121 -40.07 31.13 4.73
N MET A 122 -40.04 30.05 5.51
CA MET A 122 -40.42 30.03 6.91
C MET A 122 -39.64 31.08 7.71
N LEU A 123 -38.32 31.13 7.48
CA LEU A 123 -37.44 32.12 8.15
C LEU A 123 -37.80 33.54 7.74
N ARG A 124 -38.04 33.81 6.43
CA ARG A 124 -38.43 35.13 5.93
C ARG A 124 -39.72 35.64 6.59
N VAL A 125 -40.73 34.77 6.60
CA VAL A 125 -42.03 35.12 7.22
C VAL A 125 -41.87 35.34 8.73
N GLY A 126 -41.03 34.53 9.39
CA GLY A 126 -40.72 34.70 10.81
C GLY A 126 -39.97 36.01 11.13
N VAL A 127 -39.12 36.48 10.24
CA VAL A 127 -38.42 37.75 10.34
C VAL A 127 -39.36 38.94 9.97
N GLY A 128 -40.41 38.70 9.18
CA GLY A 128 -41.34 39.70 8.73
C GLY A 128 -40.83 40.60 7.58
N ASP A 129 -39.89 40.10 6.77
CA ASP A 129 -39.33 40.84 5.64
C ASP A 129 -40.03 40.46 4.32
N PRO A 130 -40.28 41.43 3.40
CA PRO A 130 -41.00 41.17 2.15
C PRO A 130 -40.13 40.57 1.04
N SER A 131 -38.80 40.46 1.18
CA SER A 131 -37.90 40.20 0.05
C SER A 131 -36.66 39.37 0.39
N TYR A 132 -35.95 38.96 -0.67
CA TYR A 132 -34.63 38.34 -0.59
C TYR A 132 -33.58 39.14 -1.35
N GLN A 133 -32.33 38.97 -0.97
CA GLN A 133 -31.16 39.42 -1.70
C GLN A 133 -30.29 38.23 -2.05
N ILE A 134 -29.81 38.17 -3.27
CA ILE A 134 -28.92 37.10 -3.76
C ILE A 134 -27.68 37.76 -4.37
N LYS A 135 -26.51 37.36 -3.90
CA LYS A 135 -25.20 37.75 -4.46
C LYS A 135 -24.65 36.65 -5.33
N THR A 136 -24.28 36.99 -6.56
CA THR A 136 -23.71 36.08 -7.54
C THR A 136 -22.43 36.69 -8.13
N SER A 137 -21.37 35.85 -8.26
CA SER A 137 -20.16 36.16 -9.02
C SER A 137 -19.79 34.95 -9.90
N GLU A 138 -18.94 34.09 -9.44
CA GLU A 138 -18.64 32.78 -10.07
C GLU A 138 -19.48 31.68 -9.41
N GLY A 139 -20.76 31.90 -9.26
CA GLY A 139 -21.73 31.11 -8.51
C GLY A 139 -22.51 31.97 -7.53
N VAL A 140 -23.46 31.39 -6.82
CA VAL A 140 -24.15 32.05 -5.72
C VAL A 140 -23.23 32.06 -4.50
N GLU A 141 -22.92 33.25 -3.99
CA GLU A 141 -22.07 33.41 -2.81
C GLU A 141 -22.87 33.33 -1.51
N TRP A 142 -23.99 34.03 -1.50
CA TRP A 142 -24.88 34.08 -0.34
C TRP A 142 -26.30 34.49 -0.73
N VAL A 143 -27.21 34.10 0.14
CA VAL A 143 -28.61 34.57 0.15
C VAL A 143 -28.84 35.31 1.45
N ARG A 144 -29.65 36.39 1.44
CA ARG A 144 -29.93 37.18 2.61
C ARG A 144 -31.40 37.58 2.65
N ILE A 145 -32.00 37.49 3.82
CA ILE A 145 -33.20 38.25 4.19
C ILE A 145 -32.71 39.60 4.74
N PRO A 146 -33.20 40.77 4.28
CA PRO A 146 -32.59 42.05 4.59
C PRO A 146 -32.28 42.31 6.07
N ASN A 147 -33.14 41.93 6.97
CA ASN A 147 -32.97 42.10 8.43
C ASN A 147 -32.38 40.87 9.14
N TYR A 148 -31.71 39.98 8.38
CA TYR A 148 -31.14 38.73 8.88
C TYR A 148 -29.67 38.61 8.49
N PRO A 149 -28.85 37.83 9.23
CA PRO A 149 -27.47 37.56 8.84
C PRO A 149 -27.34 36.93 7.46
N LEU A 150 -26.14 37.02 6.87
CA LEU A 150 -25.84 36.41 5.58
C LEU A 150 -25.89 34.87 5.70
N ILE A 151 -26.57 34.24 4.73
CA ILE A 151 -26.60 32.79 4.58
C ILE A 151 -25.61 32.42 3.48
N HIS A 152 -24.44 31.94 3.87
CA HIS A 152 -23.44 31.47 2.92
C HIS A 152 -23.90 30.18 2.26
N THR A 153 -23.74 30.09 0.95
CA THR A 153 -24.17 28.94 0.14
C THR A 153 -23.01 28.42 -0.69
N ASP A 154 -23.18 27.23 -1.28
CA ASP A 154 -22.31 26.83 -2.40
C ASP A 154 -22.76 27.54 -3.70
N ALA A 155 -21.99 27.34 -4.78
CA ALA A 155 -22.24 27.99 -6.08
C ALA A 155 -23.66 27.76 -6.63
N ASN A 156 -24.34 26.71 -6.22
CA ASN A 156 -25.71 26.37 -6.64
C ASN A 156 -26.78 26.76 -5.61
N ALA A 157 -26.46 27.72 -4.72
CA ALA A 157 -27.32 28.18 -3.63
C ALA A 157 -27.75 27.04 -2.66
N ARG A 158 -26.92 26.03 -2.41
CA ARG A 158 -27.23 25.00 -1.44
C ARG A 158 -26.56 25.30 -0.10
N VAL A 159 -27.24 24.91 0.97
CA VAL A 159 -26.70 24.91 2.33
C VAL A 159 -26.54 23.48 2.83
N TRP A 160 -25.51 23.22 3.63
CA TRP A 160 -25.35 21.96 4.31
C TRP A 160 -26.39 21.80 5.40
N ILE A 161 -26.99 20.63 5.49
CA ILE A 161 -27.99 20.31 6.49
C ILE A 161 -27.27 19.92 7.77
N GLN A 162 -27.52 20.67 8.85
CA GLN A 162 -27.05 20.25 10.17
C GLN A 162 -27.78 19.00 10.58
N GLN A 163 -27.01 18.00 10.98
CA GLN A 163 -27.53 16.70 11.34
C GLN A 163 -27.51 16.54 12.87
N ASN A 164 -28.25 15.55 13.40
CA ASN A 164 -28.41 15.29 14.84
C ASN A 164 -29.26 16.32 15.61
N VAL A 165 -30.12 17.06 14.94
CA VAL A 165 -31.05 17.95 15.62
C VAL A 165 -32.23 17.14 16.18
N LYS A 166 -32.52 17.32 17.44
CA LYS A 166 -33.69 16.71 18.07
C LYS A 166 -34.84 17.71 18.08
N PHE A 167 -35.87 17.42 17.33
CA PHE A 167 -37.10 18.19 17.35
C PHE A 167 -38.11 17.60 18.30
N TYR A 168 -38.95 18.48 18.85
CA TYR A 168 -40.16 18.05 19.55
C TYR A 168 -41.17 17.58 18.50
N ARG A 169 -41.72 16.40 18.66
CA ARG A 169 -42.67 15.80 17.71
C ARG A 169 -43.97 15.50 18.43
N GLN A 170 -45.10 15.88 17.83
CA GLN A 170 -46.44 15.57 18.27
C GLN A 170 -47.28 15.10 17.08
N THR A 171 -48.20 14.22 17.30
CA THR A 171 -49.25 13.96 16.31
C THR A 171 -50.19 15.18 16.23
N ALA A 172 -50.92 15.31 15.12
CA ALA A 172 -51.89 16.40 14.98
C ALA A 172 -52.96 16.39 16.09
N ALA A 173 -53.36 15.20 16.55
CA ALA A 173 -54.30 15.03 17.65
C ALA A 173 -53.72 15.54 18.98
N GLU A 174 -52.51 15.12 19.33
CA GLU A 174 -51.81 15.60 20.54
C GLU A 174 -51.59 17.12 20.53
N TYR A 175 -51.22 17.66 19.35
CA TYR A 175 -51.05 19.10 19.21
C TYR A 175 -52.34 19.88 19.38
N MET A 176 -53.46 19.36 18.92
CA MET A 176 -54.77 19.97 19.13
C MET A 176 -55.21 19.95 20.60
N GLU A 177 -54.83 18.91 21.35
CA GLU A 177 -55.16 18.80 22.78
C GLU A 177 -54.23 19.66 23.65
N ASN A 178 -52.95 19.67 23.35
CA ASN A 178 -51.93 20.36 24.13
C ASN A 178 -50.83 20.95 23.23
N PRO A 179 -51.05 22.13 22.57
CA PRO A 179 -50.10 22.72 21.68
C PRO A 179 -48.86 23.24 22.44
N ILE A 180 -47.69 22.81 21.97
CA ILE A 180 -46.41 23.30 22.50
C ILE A 180 -46.06 24.64 21.82
N PRO A 181 -45.85 25.69 22.57
CA PRO A 181 -45.42 26.97 22.00
C PRO A 181 -44.05 26.87 21.35
N ALA A 182 -43.95 27.18 20.08
CA ALA A 182 -42.69 27.20 19.34
C ALA A 182 -42.67 28.36 18.33
N PRO A 183 -41.52 28.98 18.04
CA PRO A 183 -41.44 30.05 17.05
C PRO A 183 -41.81 29.58 15.64
N PHE A 184 -41.58 28.30 15.34
CA PHE A 184 -41.94 27.66 14.08
C PHE A 184 -42.57 26.29 14.36
N VAL A 185 -43.64 25.97 13.62
CA VAL A 185 -44.31 24.63 13.68
C VAL A 185 -44.47 24.10 12.28
N ILE A 186 -43.89 22.96 11.98
CA ILE A 186 -43.94 22.34 10.65
C ILE A 186 -44.90 21.14 10.68
N PHE A 187 -45.93 21.20 9.86
CA PHE A 187 -46.87 20.10 9.65
C PHE A 187 -46.45 19.27 8.44
N GLY A 188 -46.28 17.98 8.64
CA GLY A 188 -45.92 17.04 7.60
C GLY A 188 -46.67 15.71 7.72
N VAL A 189 -46.64 14.90 6.68
CA VAL A 189 -47.27 13.58 6.62
C VAL A 189 -46.17 12.52 6.73
N THR A 190 -46.44 11.51 7.60
CA THR A 190 -45.56 10.35 7.77
C THR A 190 -46.27 9.03 7.41
N ALA A 191 -47.48 9.13 6.84
CA ALA A 191 -48.27 7.95 6.44
C ALA A 191 -47.58 7.20 5.30
N GLU A 192 -47.44 5.89 5.46
CA GLU A 192 -46.90 5.01 4.43
C GLU A 192 -47.74 5.09 3.14
N GLY A 193 -47.07 5.11 2.01
CA GLY A 193 -47.70 5.24 0.68
C GLY A 193 -48.10 6.68 0.29
N VAL A 194 -48.03 7.66 1.22
CA VAL A 194 -48.27 9.08 0.93
C VAL A 194 -46.96 9.84 0.83
N THR A 195 -46.01 9.56 1.72
CA THR A 195 -44.70 10.18 1.73
C THR A 195 -43.62 9.14 2.02
N ASN A 196 -42.60 9.11 1.17
CA ASN A 196 -41.45 8.23 1.38
C ASN A 196 -40.34 8.98 2.11
N PRO A 197 -39.68 8.38 3.09
CA PRO A 197 -38.49 8.93 3.69
C PRO A 197 -37.35 9.01 2.66
N VAL A 198 -36.55 10.06 2.76
CA VAL A 198 -35.43 10.36 1.87
C VAL A 198 -34.12 9.94 2.54
N PRO A 199 -33.19 9.28 1.83
CA PRO A 199 -31.88 8.93 2.38
C PRO A 199 -31.09 10.18 2.75
N THR A 200 -30.63 10.25 3.98
CA THR A 200 -29.69 11.29 4.46
C THR A 200 -28.48 10.62 5.08
N ALA A 201 -27.45 11.39 5.43
CA ALA A 201 -26.27 10.85 6.10
C ALA A 201 -26.57 10.18 7.47
N GLN A 202 -27.75 10.42 8.04
CA GLN A 202 -28.20 9.82 9.30
C GLN A 202 -29.22 8.68 9.13
N GLY A 203 -29.49 8.29 7.89
CA GLY A 203 -30.52 7.34 7.55
C GLY A 203 -31.71 7.99 6.82
N ALA A 204 -32.82 7.27 6.77
CA ALA A 204 -34.02 7.73 6.07
C ALA A 204 -34.81 8.71 6.95
N VAL A 205 -35.05 9.91 6.42
CA VAL A 205 -35.72 11.03 7.11
C VAL A 205 -36.87 11.56 6.27
N TYR A 206 -37.97 11.91 6.87
CA TYR A 206 -39.12 12.45 6.14
C TYR A 206 -38.84 13.87 5.60
N PRO A 207 -39.41 14.25 4.43
CA PRO A 207 -39.13 15.56 3.79
C PRO A 207 -39.36 16.77 4.68
N HIS A 208 -40.40 16.78 5.52
CA HIS A 208 -40.67 17.86 6.46
C HIS A 208 -39.60 17.97 7.55
N GLU A 209 -39.01 16.87 7.99
CA GLU A 209 -37.91 16.87 8.95
C GLU A 209 -36.61 17.39 8.31
N ILE A 210 -36.39 17.14 7.00
CA ILE A 210 -35.27 17.74 6.25
C ILE A 210 -35.43 19.26 6.25
N GLN A 211 -36.63 19.77 5.95
CA GLN A 211 -36.92 21.22 5.99
C GLN A 211 -36.72 21.80 7.39
N ALA A 212 -37.11 21.07 8.44
CA ALA A 212 -36.91 21.48 9.83
C ALA A 212 -35.40 21.56 10.17
N ASN A 213 -34.60 20.57 9.73
CA ASN A 213 -33.14 20.58 9.92
C ASN A 213 -32.49 21.78 9.20
N VAL A 214 -32.93 22.10 7.98
CA VAL A 214 -32.43 23.26 7.24
C VAL A 214 -32.82 24.55 7.95
N LEU A 215 -34.09 24.68 8.35
CA LEU A 215 -34.56 25.86 9.09
C LEU A 215 -33.74 26.08 10.38
N HIS A 216 -33.51 25.02 11.13
CA HIS A 216 -32.67 25.07 12.32
C HIS A 216 -31.24 25.52 11.99
N SER A 217 -30.64 24.97 10.93
CA SER A 217 -29.27 25.36 10.48
C SER A 217 -29.22 26.86 10.09
N LEU A 218 -30.28 27.36 9.46
CA LEU A 218 -30.36 28.77 9.08
C LEU A 218 -30.50 29.68 10.31
N ILE A 219 -31.30 29.28 11.32
CA ILE A 219 -31.52 30.06 12.56
C ILE A 219 -30.24 30.09 13.40
N GLU A 220 -29.58 28.98 13.59
CA GLU A 220 -28.36 28.90 14.38
C GLU A 220 -27.13 29.52 13.67
N GLY A 221 -27.21 29.72 12.35
CA GLY A 221 -26.08 30.19 11.55
C GLY A 221 -24.91 29.21 11.48
N ASN A 222 -25.16 27.93 11.81
CA ASN A 222 -24.17 26.85 11.95
C ASN A 222 -24.08 25.97 10.71
N SER A 223 -24.55 26.39 9.55
CA SER A 223 -24.38 25.64 8.31
C SER A 223 -22.90 25.54 7.96
N PRO A 224 -22.35 24.33 7.87
CA PRO A 224 -20.95 24.15 7.46
C PRO A 224 -20.69 24.79 6.11
N SER A 225 -19.57 25.50 5.97
CA SER A 225 -19.17 26.13 4.72
C SER A 225 -17.76 25.73 4.32
N ILE A 226 -17.46 25.74 3.02
CA ILE A 226 -16.12 25.53 2.50
C ILE A 226 -15.45 26.91 2.40
N PRO A 227 -14.45 27.22 3.25
CA PRO A 227 -13.81 28.53 3.20
C PRO A 227 -12.89 28.64 1.97
N THR A 228 -12.75 29.83 1.43
CA THR A 228 -11.92 30.10 0.24
C THR A 228 -10.44 29.75 0.42
N TRP A 229 -9.97 29.73 1.65
CA TRP A 229 -8.58 29.36 2.00
C TRP A 229 -8.37 27.84 2.13
N SER A 230 -9.44 27.01 2.11
CA SER A 230 -9.33 25.55 2.35
C SER A 230 -8.35 24.88 1.39
N VAL A 231 -8.42 25.20 0.10
CA VAL A 231 -7.54 24.63 -0.93
C VAL A 231 -6.07 24.93 -0.64
N ALA A 232 -5.76 26.15 -0.19
CA ALA A 232 -4.37 26.52 0.14
C ALA A 232 -3.86 25.73 1.36
N VAL A 233 -4.72 25.51 2.36
CA VAL A 233 -4.37 24.72 3.56
C VAL A 233 -4.23 23.24 3.21
N GLU A 234 -5.11 22.67 2.40
CA GLU A 234 -5.04 21.29 1.92
C GLU A 234 -3.76 21.03 1.15
N LEU A 235 -3.38 21.91 0.22
CA LEU A 235 -2.11 21.80 -0.52
C LEU A 235 -0.90 21.97 0.41
N GLY A 236 -0.94 22.92 1.33
CA GLY A 236 0.13 23.11 2.32
C GLY A 236 0.31 21.90 3.22
N ALA A 237 -0.79 21.32 3.71
CA ALA A 237 -0.80 20.10 4.51
C ALA A 237 -0.26 18.89 3.71
N ALA A 238 -0.64 18.76 2.43
CA ALA A 238 -0.14 17.72 1.55
C ALA A 238 1.38 17.83 1.35
N LEU A 239 1.89 19.01 1.04
CA LEU A 239 3.33 19.23 0.86
C LEU A 239 4.11 18.94 2.15
N LEU A 240 3.61 19.39 3.30
CA LEU A 240 4.23 19.11 4.60
C LEU A 240 4.25 17.61 4.91
N ALA A 241 3.13 16.92 4.68
CA ALA A 241 3.02 15.48 4.87
C ALA A 241 4.02 14.71 3.98
N LEU A 242 4.09 15.06 2.69
CA LEU A 242 5.04 14.45 1.75
C LEU A 242 6.49 14.70 2.15
N LEU A 243 6.83 15.90 2.61
CA LEU A 243 8.16 16.24 3.08
C LEU A 243 8.56 15.42 4.32
N LEU A 244 7.67 15.32 5.31
CA LEU A 244 7.92 14.52 6.53
C LEU A 244 8.10 13.04 6.21
N LEU A 245 7.27 12.49 5.33
CA LEU A 245 7.38 11.11 4.87
C LEU A 245 8.65 10.88 4.05
N TRP A 246 9.07 11.83 3.23
CA TRP A 246 10.31 11.74 2.46
C TRP A 246 11.56 11.72 3.37
N ILE A 247 11.63 12.61 4.37
CA ILE A 247 12.74 12.67 5.34
C ILE A 247 12.87 11.36 6.13
N THR A 248 11.75 10.75 6.49
CA THR A 248 11.72 9.53 7.30
C THR A 248 11.75 8.23 6.48
N ALA A 249 11.68 8.33 5.14
CA ALA A 249 11.52 7.21 4.22
C ALA A 249 12.63 6.14 4.31
N SER A 250 13.87 6.54 4.69
CA SER A 250 15.00 5.60 4.80
C SER A 250 14.89 4.63 5.98
N ARG A 251 14.03 4.93 6.96
CA ARG A 251 13.87 4.15 8.20
C ARG A 251 12.40 3.77 8.41
N ILE A 252 12.04 2.56 8.02
CA ILE A 252 10.64 2.08 8.06
C ILE A 252 10.02 2.17 9.47
N TRP A 253 10.79 1.91 10.51
CA TRP A 253 10.34 1.98 11.90
C TRP A 253 10.03 3.41 12.37
N LEU A 254 10.56 4.46 11.69
CA LEU A 254 10.19 5.86 11.90
C LEU A 254 9.08 6.31 10.97
N SER A 255 9.09 5.87 9.70
CA SER A 255 8.14 6.33 8.68
C SER A 255 6.71 5.86 8.96
N LEU A 256 6.52 4.68 9.55
CA LEU A 256 5.19 4.18 9.91
C LEU A 256 4.52 4.99 11.04
N PRO A 257 5.18 5.26 12.18
CA PRO A 257 4.64 6.17 13.19
C PRO A 257 4.38 7.58 12.66
N VAL A 258 5.27 8.12 11.81
CA VAL A 258 5.08 9.45 11.20
C VAL A 258 3.84 9.46 10.29
N LEU A 259 3.64 8.43 9.48
CA LEU A 259 2.42 8.28 8.67
C LEU A 259 1.17 8.26 9.56
N ALA A 260 1.17 7.45 10.61
CA ALA A 260 0.04 7.34 11.54
C ALA A 260 -0.26 8.69 12.25
N LEU A 261 0.78 9.40 12.71
CA LEU A 261 0.65 10.72 13.33
C LEU A 261 0.15 11.77 12.33
N THR A 262 0.63 11.72 11.09
CA THR A 262 0.16 12.64 10.03
C THR A 262 -1.32 12.41 9.73
N ILE A 263 -1.74 11.17 9.54
CA ILE A 263 -3.16 10.82 9.31
C ILE A 263 -4.01 11.23 10.52
N GLY A 264 -3.59 10.86 11.73
CA GLY A 264 -4.30 11.22 12.96
C GLY A 264 -4.41 12.74 13.17
N GLY A 265 -3.33 13.46 12.88
CA GLY A 265 -3.28 14.92 12.96
C GLY A 265 -4.21 15.60 11.95
N LEU A 266 -4.25 15.10 10.70
CA LEU A 266 -5.16 15.59 9.68
C LEU A 266 -6.63 15.34 10.03
N ILE A 267 -6.96 14.15 10.51
CA ILE A 267 -8.31 13.82 10.97
C ILE A 267 -8.71 14.73 12.16
N TYR A 268 -7.82 14.87 13.14
CA TYR A 268 -8.07 15.76 14.29
C TYR A 268 -8.28 17.22 13.84
N PHE A 269 -7.45 17.71 12.93
CA PHE A 269 -7.60 19.05 12.36
C PHE A 269 -8.96 19.24 11.67
N THR A 270 -9.38 18.28 10.84
CA THR A 270 -10.70 18.33 10.17
C THR A 270 -11.85 18.35 11.18
N LEU A 271 -11.78 17.53 12.23
CA LEU A 271 -12.80 17.51 13.28
C LEU A 271 -12.87 18.84 14.04
N GLU A 272 -11.74 19.47 14.29
CA GLU A 272 -11.69 20.78 14.98
C GLU A 272 -12.24 21.90 14.07
N MET A 273 -11.90 21.89 12.77
CA MET A 273 -12.47 22.82 11.80
C MET A 273 -13.99 22.64 11.66
N TYR A 274 -14.47 21.41 11.68
CA TYR A 274 -15.91 21.11 11.64
C TYR A 274 -16.67 21.70 12.85
N LYS A 275 -16.09 21.70 14.05
CA LYS A 275 -16.68 22.38 15.22
C LYS A 275 -16.86 23.87 15.02
N SER A 276 -16.02 24.47 14.19
CA SER A 276 -16.10 25.88 13.80
C SER A 276 -16.92 26.10 12.52
N SER A 277 -17.71 25.10 12.11
CA SER A 277 -18.54 25.10 10.89
C SER A 277 -17.75 25.27 9.58
N TYR A 278 -16.48 24.85 9.55
CA TYR A 278 -15.67 24.80 8.34
C TYR A 278 -15.49 23.37 7.85
N LEU A 279 -15.70 23.17 6.54
CA LEU A 279 -15.44 21.92 5.85
C LEU A 279 -14.08 22.01 5.13
N VAL A 280 -13.13 21.21 5.60
CA VAL A 280 -11.80 21.05 4.96
C VAL A 280 -11.63 19.60 4.59
N ASP A 281 -11.40 19.31 3.32
CA ASP A 281 -11.24 17.95 2.82
C ASP A 281 -9.78 17.52 2.84
N VAL A 282 -9.42 16.66 3.78
CA VAL A 282 -8.07 16.09 3.87
C VAL A 282 -7.98 14.68 3.27
N SER A 283 -9.06 14.16 2.70
CA SER A 283 -9.10 12.78 2.17
C SER A 283 -8.09 12.58 1.04
N GLY A 284 -8.02 13.54 0.12
CA GLY A 284 -7.03 13.55 -0.96
C GLY A 284 -5.60 13.58 -0.43
N THR A 285 -5.32 14.41 0.58
CA THR A 285 -4.00 14.50 1.23
C THR A 285 -3.62 13.18 1.90
N ILE A 286 -4.53 12.54 2.62
CA ILE A 286 -4.31 11.24 3.26
C ILE A 286 -4.02 10.17 2.21
N PHE A 287 -4.80 10.11 1.13
CA PHE A 287 -4.63 9.14 0.07
C PHE A 287 -3.28 9.30 -0.65
N ILE A 288 -2.93 10.54 -1.04
CA ILE A 288 -1.65 10.85 -1.69
C ILE A 288 -0.48 10.52 -0.75
N GLY A 289 -0.58 10.89 0.52
CA GLY A 289 0.45 10.59 1.53
C GLY A 289 0.67 9.09 1.71
N PHE A 290 -0.41 8.31 1.81
CA PHE A 290 -0.34 6.85 1.91
C PHE A 290 0.25 6.21 0.64
N LEU A 291 -0.16 6.65 -0.54
CA LEU A 291 0.37 6.16 -1.82
C LEU A 291 1.86 6.47 -1.94
N PHE A 292 2.26 7.68 -1.63
CA PHE A 292 3.67 8.11 -1.65
C PHE A 292 4.52 7.28 -0.68
N TRP A 293 4.06 7.09 0.56
CA TRP A 293 4.72 6.25 1.55
C TRP A 293 4.88 4.80 1.06
N SER A 294 3.81 4.23 0.48
CA SER A 294 3.81 2.87 -0.07
C SER A 294 4.85 2.71 -1.19
N ILE A 295 4.88 3.65 -2.14
CA ILE A 295 5.83 3.63 -3.26
C ILE A 295 7.27 3.72 -2.77
N ILE A 296 7.57 4.65 -1.87
CA ILE A 296 8.94 4.82 -1.36
C ILE A 296 9.38 3.60 -0.54
N THR A 297 8.50 3.09 0.32
CA THR A 297 8.79 1.92 1.14
C THR A 297 9.05 0.70 0.27
N PHE A 298 8.23 0.47 -0.75
CA PHE A 298 8.41 -0.61 -1.71
C PHE A 298 9.72 -0.47 -2.48
N ARG A 299 10.02 0.73 -3.00
CA ARG A 299 11.30 1.00 -3.68
C ARG A 299 12.50 0.69 -2.77
N ASN A 300 12.49 1.15 -1.54
CA ASN A 300 13.57 0.91 -0.59
C ASN A 300 13.71 -0.58 -0.26
N PHE A 301 12.60 -1.30 -0.10
CA PHE A 301 12.59 -2.75 0.09
C PHE A 301 13.25 -3.47 -1.09
N ILE A 302 12.83 -3.17 -2.32
CA ILE A 302 13.41 -3.79 -3.54
C ILE A 302 14.90 -3.48 -3.65
N THR A 303 15.32 -2.23 -3.41
CA THR A 303 16.73 -1.85 -3.48
C THR A 303 17.57 -2.63 -2.47
N GLN A 304 17.11 -2.76 -1.22
CA GLN A 304 17.81 -3.53 -0.21
C GLN A 304 17.81 -5.04 -0.50
N PHE A 305 16.71 -5.56 -1.04
CA PHE A 305 16.61 -6.96 -1.44
C PHE A 305 17.61 -7.29 -2.57
N LEU A 306 17.66 -6.45 -3.62
CA LEU A 306 18.61 -6.63 -4.73
C LEU A 306 20.06 -6.51 -4.26
N LEU A 307 20.35 -5.55 -3.39
CA LEU A 307 21.69 -5.41 -2.81
C LEU A 307 22.12 -6.65 -2.02
N ARG A 308 21.23 -7.22 -1.22
CA ARG A 308 21.50 -8.48 -0.51
C ARG A 308 21.74 -9.65 -1.46
N LEU A 309 20.99 -9.73 -2.57
CA LEU A 309 21.22 -10.75 -3.60
C LEU A 309 22.58 -10.58 -4.28
N GLN A 310 22.96 -9.35 -4.62
CA GLN A 310 24.28 -9.04 -5.20
C GLN A 310 25.43 -9.44 -4.26
N ILE A 311 25.33 -9.05 -2.99
CA ILE A 311 26.32 -9.42 -1.97
C ILE A 311 26.42 -10.94 -1.88
N LYS A 312 25.28 -11.63 -1.82
CA LYS A 312 25.25 -13.11 -1.76
C LYS A 312 25.95 -13.74 -2.97
N GLN A 313 25.70 -13.27 -4.18
CA GLN A 313 26.35 -13.76 -5.40
C GLN A 313 27.85 -13.50 -5.41
N GLN A 314 28.28 -12.32 -5.02
CA GLN A 314 29.72 -11.97 -4.95
C GLN A 314 30.47 -12.81 -3.91
N PHE A 315 29.87 -13.01 -2.71
CA PHE A 315 30.47 -13.86 -1.70
C PHE A 315 30.51 -15.34 -2.11
N GLY A 316 29.53 -15.82 -2.87
CA GLY A 316 29.49 -17.20 -3.40
C GLY A 316 30.63 -17.53 -4.34
N THR A 317 31.33 -16.54 -4.90
CA THR A 317 32.52 -16.73 -5.74
C THR A 317 33.81 -16.91 -4.91
N TYR A 318 33.84 -16.39 -3.68
CA TYR A 318 35.01 -16.47 -2.79
C TYR A 318 34.92 -17.56 -1.73
N VAL A 319 33.72 -18.08 -1.49
CA VAL A 319 33.46 -19.07 -0.43
C VAL A 319 32.67 -20.23 -1.04
N SER A 320 33.00 -21.45 -0.65
CA SER A 320 32.28 -22.62 -1.20
C SER A 320 30.77 -22.52 -0.98
N PRO A 321 29.96 -22.97 -1.97
CA PRO A 321 28.49 -22.93 -1.83
C PRO A 321 27.97 -23.66 -0.59
N ALA A 322 28.64 -24.75 -0.19
CA ALA A 322 28.32 -25.52 1.02
C ALA A 322 28.51 -24.70 2.30
N LEU A 323 29.61 -23.93 2.38
CA LEU A 323 29.87 -23.06 3.53
C LEU A 323 28.90 -21.88 3.57
N VAL A 324 28.56 -21.27 2.42
CA VAL A 324 27.55 -20.22 2.33
C VAL A 324 26.19 -20.71 2.85
N LYS A 325 25.80 -21.93 2.49
CA LYS A 325 24.56 -22.53 2.98
C LYS A 325 24.58 -22.70 4.50
N LYS A 326 25.65 -23.28 5.05
CA LYS A 326 25.78 -23.49 6.51
C LYS A 326 25.80 -22.18 7.28
N LEU A 327 26.45 -21.15 6.77
CA LEU A 327 26.45 -19.81 7.38
C LEU A 327 25.08 -19.10 7.33
N GLN A 328 24.22 -19.43 6.38
CA GLN A 328 22.84 -18.94 6.35
C GLN A 328 21.97 -19.61 7.42
N GLU A 329 22.24 -20.89 7.71
CA GLU A 329 21.54 -21.63 8.77
C GLU A 329 22.02 -21.22 10.15
N ASP A 330 23.32 -20.99 10.32
CA ASP A 330 23.91 -20.52 11.58
C ASP A 330 25.03 -19.47 11.37
N PRO A 331 24.72 -18.18 11.44
CA PRO A 331 25.71 -17.10 11.33
C PRO A 331 26.76 -17.10 12.44
N THR A 332 26.54 -17.80 13.55
CA THR A 332 27.48 -17.83 14.69
C THR A 332 28.74 -18.65 14.37
N LEU A 333 28.71 -19.43 13.29
CA LEU A 333 29.86 -20.20 12.81
C LEU A 333 31.01 -19.33 12.26
N LEU A 334 30.81 -18.04 12.07
CA LEU A 334 31.85 -17.06 11.74
C LEU A 334 32.73 -16.72 12.97
N ARG A 335 33.23 -17.74 13.66
CA ARG A 335 34.15 -17.58 14.80
C ARG A 335 35.41 -18.41 14.55
N LEU A 336 36.56 -17.89 15.04
CA LEU A 336 37.79 -18.67 15.06
C LEU A 336 37.59 -19.91 15.89
N GLY A 337 38.02 -21.05 15.36
CA GLY A 337 37.93 -22.36 16.03
C GLY A 337 37.69 -23.47 15.02
N GLY A 338 37.80 -24.70 15.47
CA GLY A 338 37.59 -25.86 14.64
C GLY A 338 37.12 -27.05 15.47
N GLU A 339 36.57 -28.05 14.78
CA GLU A 339 36.15 -29.33 15.32
C GLU A 339 37.01 -30.45 14.76
N THR A 340 37.22 -31.53 15.51
CA THR A 340 37.88 -32.72 15.02
C THR A 340 36.88 -33.58 14.28
N LYS A 341 37.17 -33.85 12.99
CA LYS A 341 36.29 -34.63 12.13
C LYS A 341 37.10 -35.56 11.21
N ARG A 342 36.53 -36.69 10.87
CA ARG A 342 37.12 -37.59 9.87
C ARG A 342 36.71 -37.15 8.48
N LEU A 343 37.67 -36.71 7.67
CA LEU A 343 37.45 -36.14 6.33
C LEU A 343 38.27 -36.94 5.31
N THR A 344 37.80 -36.91 4.06
CA THR A 344 38.56 -37.36 2.91
C THR A 344 39.12 -36.17 2.13
N PHE A 345 40.38 -36.18 1.81
CA PHE A 345 41.11 -35.11 1.15
C PHE A 345 41.52 -35.54 -0.24
N LEU A 346 41.47 -34.59 -1.18
CA LEU A 346 42.01 -34.74 -2.52
C LEU A 346 42.92 -33.53 -2.80
N PHE A 347 44.13 -33.84 -3.27
CA PHE A 347 45.02 -32.86 -3.89
C PHE A 347 45.18 -33.25 -5.35
N SER A 348 45.12 -32.29 -6.27
CA SER A 348 45.36 -32.48 -7.70
C SER A 348 46.22 -31.37 -8.24
N ASP A 349 47.32 -31.67 -8.90
CA ASP A 349 48.30 -30.72 -9.42
C ASP A 349 48.67 -31.00 -10.87
N ILE A 350 49.04 -29.98 -11.64
CA ILE A 350 49.46 -30.11 -13.04
C ILE A 350 50.90 -30.61 -13.12
N ARG A 351 51.08 -31.74 -13.79
CA ARG A 351 52.42 -32.28 -14.02
C ARG A 351 53.20 -31.42 -15.02
N GLY A 352 54.41 -31.02 -14.63
CA GLY A 352 55.28 -30.23 -15.49
C GLY A 352 54.73 -28.82 -15.77
N PHE A 353 54.06 -28.22 -14.82
CA PHE A 353 53.54 -26.83 -14.93
C PHE A 353 54.63 -25.83 -15.26
N THR A 354 55.84 -25.93 -14.68
CA THR A 354 56.94 -24.99 -14.93
C THR A 354 57.28 -24.87 -16.42
N PRO A 355 57.55 -25.95 -17.18
CA PRO A 355 57.72 -25.85 -18.62
C PRO A 355 56.54 -25.25 -19.37
N ILE A 356 55.29 -25.50 -18.94
CA ILE A 356 54.11 -24.89 -19.56
C ILE A 356 54.15 -23.40 -19.31
N SER A 357 54.33 -22.95 -18.06
CA SER A 357 54.35 -21.54 -17.68
C SER A 357 55.47 -20.76 -18.38
N GLU A 358 56.63 -21.39 -18.61
CA GLU A 358 57.75 -20.78 -19.34
C GLU A 358 57.38 -20.45 -20.79
N LYS A 359 56.61 -21.29 -21.49
CA LYS A 359 56.14 -20.98 -22.84
C LYS A 359 55.24 -19.76 -22.91
N TYR A 360 54.49 -19.49 -21.84
CA TYR A 360 53.55 -18.37 -21.74
C TYR A 360 54.16 -17.11 -21.17
N GLN A 361 55.49 -17.00 -20.97
CA GLN A 361 56.13 -15.79 -20.45
C GLN A 361 55.78 -14.52 -21.24
N LYS A 362 55.53 -14.65 -22.56
CA LYS A 362 55.11 -13.52 -23.43
C LYS A 362 53.60 -13.32 -23.50
N ASP A 363 52.80 -14.24 -23.00
CA ASP A 363 51.34 -14.17 -22.91
C ASP A 363 50.82 -14.68 -21.55
N PRO A 364 51.04 -13.91 -20.45
CA PRO A 364 50.59 -14.29 -19.13
C PRO A 364 49.06 -14.47 -19.05
N GLN A 365 48.32 -13.72 -19.88
CA GLN A 365 46.86 -13.85 -19.93
C GLN A 365 46.43 -15.14 -20.58
N GLY A 366 47.20 -15.67 -21.56
CA GLY A 366 47.00 -16.97 -22.16
C GLY A 366 47.16 -18.10 -21.12
N LEU A 367 48.23 -18.01 -20.30
CA LEU A 367 48.40 -18.96 -19.18
C LEU A 367 47.21 -18.93 -18.21
N THR A 368 46.79 -17.72 -17.81
CA THR A 368 45.62 -17.56 -16.90
C THR A 368 44.36 -18.20 -17.50
N ARG A 369 44.11 -18.00 -18.79
CA ARG A 369 42.96 -18.64 -19.47
C ARG A 369 43.06 -20.15 -19.48
N LEU A 370 44.24 -20.70 -19.74
CA LEU A 370 44.45 -22.16 -19.74
C LEU A 370 44.23 -22.74 -18.36
N ILE A 371 44.80 -22.13 -17.32
CA ILE A 371 44.65 -22.57 -15.94
C ILE A 371 43.20 -22.46 -15.47
N ASN A 372 42.53 -21.37 -15.77
CA ASN A 372 41.12 -21.21 -15.40
C ASN A 372 40.24 -22.31 -16.06
N ARG A 373 40.44 -22.62 -17.34
CA ARG A 373 39.72 -23.72 -18.01
C ARG A 373 39.93 -25.05 -17.31
N PHE A 374 41.16 -25.35 -16.89
CA PHE A 374 41.48 -26.53 -16.11
C PHE A 374 40.79 -26.51 -14.74
N LEU A 375 40.93 -25.42 -13.99
CA LEU A 375 40.33 -25.29 -12.66
C LEU A 375 38.80 -25.39 -12.72
N ASP A 376 38.17 -24.72 -13.69
CA ASP A 376 36.70 -24.79 -13.88
C ASP A 376 36.24 -26.22 -14.16
N ASN A 377 36.91 -26.95 -15.09
CA ASN A 377 36.59 -28.31 -15.46
C ASN A 377 36.69 -29.26 -14.26
N GLN A 378 37.75 -29.17 -13.47
CA GLN A 378 37.98 -30.06 -12.33
C GLN A 378 37.11 -29.70 -11.13
N THR A 379 36.89 -28.40 -10.88
CA THR A 379 36.06 -27.90 -9.77
C THR A 379 34.61 -28.31 -9.92
N GLU A 380 34.06 -28.25 -11.13
CA GLU A 380 32.68 -28.67 -11.40
C GLU A 380 32.43 -30.10 -10.97
N ILE A 381 33.39 -30.98 -11.25
CA ILE A 381 33.31 -32.41 -10.90
C ILE A 381 33.41 -32.61 -9.38
N ILE A 382 34.35 -31.95 -8.72
CA ILE A 382 34.48 -32.03 -7.27
C ILE A 382 33.18 -31.60 -6.58
N LEU A 383 32.59 -30.47 -7.03
CA LEU A 383 31.32 -29.99 -6.48
C LEU A 383 30.15 -30.90 -6.79
N LYS A 384 30.08 -31.49 -7.98
CA LYS A 384 29.08 -32.49 -8.38
C LYS A 384 29.07 -33.70 -7.45
N HIS A 385 30.25 -34.15 -7.00
CA HIS A 385 30.42 -35.23 -6.03
C HIS A 385 30.39 -34.74 -4.57
N GLU A 386 29.82 -33.59 -4.30
CA GLU A 386 29.64 -33.01 -2.96
C GLU A 386 30.95 -32.66 -2.23
N GLY A 387 32.05 -32.50 -2.96
CA GLY A 387 33.32 -32.02 -2.41
C GLY A 387 33.29 -30.53 -2.09
N THR A 388 34.09 -30.13 -1.14
CA THR A 388 34.32 -28.72 -0.77
C THR A 388 35.70 -28.31 -1.25
N ILE A 389 35.81 -27.31 -2.09
CA ILE A 389 37.09 -26.73 -2.45
C ILE A 389 37.60 -25.90 -1.26
N ASP A 390 38.78 -26.20 -0.78
CA ASP A 390 39.47 -25.40 0.23
C ASP A 390 40.11 -24.17 -0.41
N LYS A 391 41.05 -24.41 -1.32
CA LYS A 391 41.76 -23.36 -2.04
C LYS A 391 42.45 -23.88 -3.31
N TYR A 392 42.79 -22.92 -4.15
CA TYR A 392 43.71 -23.14 -5.25
C TYR A 392 45.10 -22.61 -4.86
N MET A 393 46.13 -23.40 -5.11
CA MET A 393 47.54 -23.03 -4.85
C MET A 393 48.29 -23.05 -6.18
N GLY A 394 48.07 -21.98 -6.97
CA GLY A 394 48.54 -21.92 -8.36
C GLY A 394 47.73 -22.84 -9.26
N ASP A 395 48.31 -23.94 -9.72
CA ASP A 395 47.70 -24.99 -10.52
C ASP A 395 47.19 -26.19 -9.68
N CYS A 396 47.46 -26.18 -8.38
CA CYS A 396 47.01 -27.21 -7.46
C CYS A 396 45.62 -26.91 -6.89
N ILE A 397 44.76 -27.93 -6.90
CA ILE A 397 43.44 -27.94 -6.26
C ILE A 397 43.52 -28.69 -4.94
N MET A 398 43.10 -28.10 -3.85
CA MET A 398 42.87 -28.75 -2.58
C MET A 398 41.37 -28.85 -2.29
N ALA A 399 40.87 -30.05 -2.10
CA ALA A 399 39.48 -30.31 -1.81
C ALA A 399 39.32 -31.35 -0.68
N PHE A 400 38.17 -31.34 -0.01
CA PHE A 400 37.82 -32.31 1.01
C PHE A 400 36.31 -32.59 1.05
N TRP A 401 35.94 -33.74 1.63
CA TRP A 401 34.56 -34.17 1.82
C TRP A 401 34.22 -34.30 3.29
N ASN A 402 32.93 -34.22 3.62
CA ASN A 402 32.35 -34.37 4.95
C ASN A 402 32.47 -33.10 5.82
N ALA A 403 32.77 -31.94 5.24
CA ALA A 403 32.66 -30.63 5.87
C ALA A 403 32.52 -29.55 4.78
N PRO A 404 31.86 -28.43 5.05
CA PRO A 404 31.11 -28.05 6.24
C PRO A 404 29.79 -28.81 6.42
N LEU A 405 29.32 -29.51 5.38
CA LEU A 405 28.14 -30.38 5.41
C LEU A 405 28.60 -31.83 5.57
N ASP A 406 27.80 -32.65 6.25
CA ASP A 406 28.04 -34.10 6.34
C ASP A 406 27.81 -34.72 4.96
N VAL A 407 28.73 -35.61 4.56
CA VAL A 407 28.69 -36.29 3.29
C VAL A 407 28.80 -37.80 3.56
N GLU A 408 27.74 -38.50 3.24
CA GLU A 408 27.73 -39.96 3.29
C GLU A 408 28.64 -40.54 2.21
N GLU A 409 29.32 -41.67 2.51
CA GLU A 409 30.24 -42.35 1.59
C GLU A 409 31.33 -41.42 1.01
N GLN A 410 31.88 -40.56 1.85
CA GLN A 410 32.84 -39.52 1.46
C GLN A 410 34.06 -40.09 0.68
N GLU A 411 34.57 -41.26 1.06
CA GLU A 411 35.69 -41.90 0.42
C GLU A 411 35.33 -42.37 -1.02
N ARG A 412 34.13 -42.92 -1.18
CA ARG A 412 33.58 -43.31 -2.49
C ARG A 412 33.45 -42.09 -3.41
N LYS A 413 32.79 -41.03 -2.91
CA LYS A 413 32.55 -39.82 -3.69
C LYS A 413 33.85 -39.12 -4.11
N ALA A 414 34.85 -39.10 -3.23
CA ALA A 414 36.16 -38.55 -3.55
C ALA A 414 36.87 -39.41 -4.64
N THR A 415 36.75 -40.72 -4.57
CA THR A 415 37.34 -41.65 -5.57
C THR A 415 36.62 -41.51 -6.91
N GLU A 416 35.28 -41.47 -6.91
CA GLU A 416 34.48 -41.26 -8.12
C GLU A 416 34.79 -39.91 -8.77
N ALA A 417 34.92 -38.84 -7.94
CA ALA A 417 35.33 -37.53 -8.42
C ALA A 417 36.69 -37.59 -9.13
N ALA A 418 37.70 -38.22 -8.51
CA ALA A 418 39.03 -38.31 -9.11
C ALA A 418 39.04 -39.11 -10.43
N ILE A 419 38.24 -40.14 -10.54
CA ILE A 419 38.10 -40.90 -11.80
C ILE A 419 37.40 -40.07 -12.87
N GLU A 420 36.32 -39.37 -12.54
CA GLU A 420 35.61 -38.48 -13.47
C GLU A 420 36.48 -37.28 -13.88
N MET A 421 37.24 -36.68 -12.96
CA MET A 421 38.23 -35.65 -13.24
C MET A 421 39.24 -36.05 -14.29
N ARG A 422 39.74 -37.29 -14.22
CA ARG A 422 40.67 -37.86 -15.21
C ARG A 422 40.02 -37.99 -16.59
N VAL A 423 38.77 -38.45 -16.65
CA VAL A 423 38.01 -38.59 -17.92
C VAL A 423 37.78 -37.22 -18.53
N ALA A 424 37.27 -36.27 -17.75
CA ALA A 424 36.99 -34.92 -18.21
C ALA A 424 38.26 -34.15 -18.63
N LEU A 425 39.38 -34.41 -17.97
CA LEU A 425 40.67 -33.85 -18.39
C LEU A 425 41.09 -34.40 -19.77
N GLY A 426 40.80 -35.68 -20.06
CA GLY A 426 41.01 -36.25 -21.39
C GLY A 426 40.20 -35.49 -22.46
N GLU A 427 38.91 -35.23 -22.20
CA GLU A 427 38.05 -34.47 -23.11
C GLU A 427 38.54 -33.00 -23.28
N LEU A 428 38.95 -32.37 -22.18
CA LEU A 428 39.55 -31.03 -22.24
C LEU A 428 40.83 -31.05 -23.10
N ASN A 429 41.68 -32.03 -22.94
CA ASN A 429 42.92 -32.18 -23.72
C ASN A 429 42.69 -32.37 -25.22
N GLU A 430 41.60 -33.06 -25.62
CA GLU A 430 41.22 -33.12 -27.03
C GLU A 430 40.89 -31.73 -27.58
N THR A 431 40.11 -30.96 -26.81
CA THR A 431 39.76 -29.59 -27.17
C THR A 431 41.01 -28.68 -27.23
N LEU A 432 41.90 -28.77 -26.24
CA LEU A 432 43.15 -28.02 -26.23
C LEU A 432 44.04 -28.37 -27.43
N ARG A 433 44.13 -29.61 -27.81
CA ARG A 433 44.87 -30.10 -28.99
C ARG A 433 44.28 -29.51 -30.28
N GLU A 434 42.97 -29.49 -30.44
CA GLU A 434 42.32 -28.89 -31.62
C GLU A 434 42.60 -27.39 -31.72
N GLU A 435 42.69 -26.70 -30.59
CA GLU A 435 43.02 -25.27 -30.50
C GLU A 435 44.53 -25.00 -30.64
N GLY A 436 45.39 -26.03 -30.71
CA GLY A 436 46.84 -25.90 -30.79
C GLY A 436 47.52 -25.47 -29.48
N LEU A 437 46.85 -25.69 -28.34
CA LEU A 437 47.32 -25.42 -26.99
C LEU A 437 48.00 -26.63 -26.35
N ASP A 438 48.78 -26.36 -25.28
CA ASP A 438 49.43 -27.44 -24.52
C ASP A 438 48.40 -28.33 -23.80
N GLN A 439 48.61 -29.63 -23.90
CA GLN A 439 47.84 -30.60 -23.13
C GLN A 439 48.31 -30.62 -21.67
N ILE A 440 47.35 -30.87 -20.77
CA ILE A 440 47.55 -30.89 -19.33
C ILE A 440 47.48 -32.31 -18.81
N ASN A 441 48.50 -32.71 -18.06
CA ASN A 441 48.50 -33.96 -17.29
C ASN A 441 48.46 -33.64 -15.80
N THR A 442 47.77 -34.45 -15.01
CA THR A 442 47.65 -34.21 -13.56
C THR A 442 48.10 -35.41 -12.75
N GLY A 443 48.50 -35.17 -11.51
CA GLY A 443 48.56 -36.16 -10.45
C GLY A 443 47.48 -35.88 -9.43
N ALA A 444 46.87 -36.90 -8.87
CA ALA A 444 45.91 -36.76 -7.77
C ALA A 444 46.22 -37.70 -6.59
N GLY A 445 46.11 -37.19 -5.37
CA GLY A 445 46.33 -37.94 -4.14
C GLY A 445 45.10 -37.91 -3.23
N ILE A 446 44.59 -39.06 -2.82
CA ILE A 446 43.44 -39.19 -1.91
C ILE A 446 43.88 -39.87 -0.61
N ASN A 447 43.48 -39.24 0.52
CA ASN A 447 43.66 -39.82 1.84
C ASN A 447 42.50 -39.47 2.76
N THR A 448 42.14 -40.38 3.65
CA THR A 448 41.07 -40.15 4.68
C THR A 448 41.68 -40.24 6.07
N GLY A 449 41.29 -39.34 6.93
CA GLY A 449 41.74 -39.35 8.32
C GLY A 449 41.15 -38.24 9.18
N ASN A 450 41.44 -38.29 10.47
CA ASN A 450 41.02 -37.25 11.41
C ASN A 450 41.86 -35.98 11.22
N CYS A 451 41.19 -34.86 11.21
CA CYS A 451 41.80 -33.52 11.17
C CYS A 451 40.97 -32.53 11.97
N VAL A 452 41.49 -31.35 12.17
CA VAL A 452 40.69 -30.20 12.68
C VAL A 452 40.21 -29.42 11.47
N VAL A 453 38.89 -29.18 11.38
CA VAL A 453 38.25 -28.40 10.33
C VAL A 453 37.57 -27.21 10.95
N GLY A 454 37.69 -26.02 10.38
CA GLY A 454 37.08 -24.80 10.90
C GLY A 454 37.71 -23.53 10.36
N ASN A 455 37.48 -22.44 11.05
CA ASN A 455 38.01 -21.12 10.67
C ASN A 455 39.40 -20.89 11.30
N PHE A 456 40.42 -20.84 10.46
CA PHE A 456 41.81 -20.63 10.86
C PHE A 456 42.34 -19.31 10.33
N GLY A 457 43.07 -18.57 11.16
CA GLY A 457 43.67 -17.31 10.77
C GLY A 457 43.77 -16.31 11.91
N SER A 458 43.74 -15.04 11.59
CA SER A 458 43.74 -13.94 12.57
C SER A 458 42.33 -13.46 12.90
N SER A 459 42.19 -12.62 13.91
CA SER A 459 40.91 -12.00 14.26
C SER A 459 40.30 -11.13 13.13
N THR A 460 41.12 -10.69 12.16
CA THR A 460 40.71 -9.85 11.05
C THR A 460 40.61 -10.56 9.71
N ARG A 461 41.24 -11.73 9.59
CA ARG A 461 41.22 -12.56 8.37
C ARG A 461 41.35 -14.03 8.73
N PHE A 462 40.39 -14.82 8.38
CA PHE A 462 40.39 -16.27 8.54
C PHE A 462 39.80 -16.95 7.31
N ASP A 463 40.24 -18.18 7.06
CA ASP A 463 39.74 -19.05 6.01
C ASP A 463 39.16 -20.32 6.67
N TYR A 464 38.05 -20.82 6.10
CA TYR A 464 37.52 -22.13 6.49
C TYR A 464 38.39 -23.21 5.82
N SER A 465 39.13 -23.95 6.59
CA SER A 465 40.14 -24.88 6.08
C SER A 465 40.34 -26.08 7.03
N VAL A 466 41.34 -26.91 6.76
CA VAL A 466 41.65 -28.14 7.49
C VAL A 466 43.10 -28.18 7.91
N LEU A 467 43.35 -28.73 9.12
CA LEU A 467 44.71 -28.91 9.67
C LEU A 467 44.85 -30.33 10.21
N GLY A 468 45.90 -31.03 9.81
CA GLY A 468 46.19 -32.36 10.32
C GLY A 468 47.15 -33.18 9.45
N ASP A 469 47.73 -34.24 10.03
CA ASP A 469 48.63 -35.12 9.31
C ASP A 469 47.98 -35.83 8.14
N ALA A 470 46.68 -36.10 8.23
CA ALA A 470 45.92 -36.73 7.15
C ALA A 470 45.86 -35.88 5.87
N VAL A 471 45.81 -34.54 6.04
CA VAL A 471 45.85 -33.56 4.95
C VAL A 471 47.23 -33.62 4.24
N ASN A 472 48.29 -33.55 5.07
CA ASN A 472 49.66 -33.58 4.56
C ASN A 472 49.98 -34.89 3.82
N LEU A 473 49.39 -36.02 4.25
CA LEU A 473 49.55 -37.30 3.58
C LEU A 473 48.93 -37.25 2.17
N ALA A 474 47.72 -36.74 2.01
CA ALA A 474 47.08 -36.61 0.69
C ALA A 474 47.93 -35.76 -0.28
N ALA A 475 48.48 -34.62 0.20
CA ALA A 475 49.37 -33.80 -0.61
C ALA A 475 50.65 -34.53 -1.05
N ARG A 476 51.20 -35.38 -0.18
CA ARG A 476 52.38 -36.17 -0.53
C ARG A 476 52.06 -37.31 -1.51
N LEU A 477 50.89 -37.94 -1.40
CA LEU A 477 50.44 -38.96 -2.35
C LEU A 477 50.30 -38.34 -3.75
N GLU A 478 49.78 -37.14 -3.85
CA GLU A 478 49.75 -36.42 -5.12
C GLU A 478 51.18 -36.25 -5.68
N SER A 479 52.09 -35.69 -4.88
CA SER A 479 53.48 -35.46 -5.32
C SER A 479 54.20 -36.74 -5.71
N SER A 480 53.87 -37.88 -5.08
CA SER A 480 54.41 -39.21 -5.41
C SER A 480 53.86 -39.80 -6.71
N CYS A 481 52.80 -39.24 -7.27
CA CYS A 481 52.23 -39.68 -8.54
C CYS A 481 53.27 -39.76 -9.68
N LYS A 482 54.26 -38.87 -9.66
CA LYS A 482 55.35 -38.86 -10.65
C LYS A 482 56.32 -40.01 -10.47
N GLU A 483 56.56 -40.45 -9.22
CA GLU A 483 57.49 -41.52 -8.89
C GLU A 483 56.93 -42.90 -9.29
N TYR A 484 55.63 -43.10 -9.11
CA TYR A 484 54.96 -44.37 -9.41
C TYR A 484 54.31 -44.40 -10.81
N ASP A 485 54.51 -43.40 -11.63
CA ASP A 485 53.88 -43.23 -12.96
C ASP A 485 52.36 -43.51 -12.91
N ALA A 486 51.70 -42.96 -11.90
CA ALA A 486 50.29 -43.14 -11.64
C ALA A 486 49.56 -41.78 -11.62
N ASP A 487 48.41 -41.65 -12.26
CA ASP A 487 47.61 -40.39 -12.29
C ASP A 487 46.83 -40.19 -11.00
N LEU A 488 46.61 -41.26 -10.23
CA LEU A 488 45.85 -41.25 -8.98
C LEU A 488 46.51 -42.18 -7.98
N ILE A 489 46.82 -41.67 -6.79
CA ILE A 489 47.30 -42.47 -5.66
C ILE A 489 46.31 -42.35 -4.50
N ILE A 490 45.91 -43.47 -3.95
CA ILE A 490 44.91 -43.57 -2.88
C ILE A 490 45.56 -44.32 -1.71
N SER A 491 45.43 -43.78 -0.48
CA SER A 491 45.87 -44.47 0.73
C SER A 491 44.94 -45.62 1.13
N GLU A 492 45.46 -46.59 1.86
CA GLU A 492 44.65 -47.68 2.45
C GLU A 492 43.48 -47.16 3.30
N HIS A 493 43.58 -45.97 3.84
CA HIS A 493 42.54 -45.33 4.68
C HIS A 493 41.31 -44.84 3.89
N SER A 494 41.43 -44.78 2.55
CA SER A 494 40.37 -44.29 1.65
C SER A 494 39.79 -45.39 0.79
N LEU A 495 40.21 -46.61 0.95
CA LEU A 495 39.70 -47.74 0.16
C LEU A 495 38.24 -48.04 0.49
N VAL A 496 37.44 -48.25 -0.54
CA VAL A 496 36.02 -48.64 -0.46
C VAL A 496 35.72 -49.73 -1.50
N ASP A 497 34.76 -50.57 -1.23
CA ASP A 497 34.37 -51.65 -2.14
C ASP A 497 33.89 -51.12 -3.50
N GLY A 498 34.12 -51.89 -4.57
CA GLY A 498 33.58 -51.58 -5.90
C GLY A 498 34.57 -50.96 -6.87
N PHE A 499 35.82 -50.72 -6.48
CA PHE A 499 36.89 -50.26 -7.36
C PHE A 499 37.99 -51.33 -7.47
N ASP A 500 38.66 -51.37 -8.61
CA ASP A 500 39.79 -52.28 -8.87
C ASP A 500 41.11 -51.60 -8.49
N TYR A 501 41.54 -51.81 -7.25
CA TYR A 501 42.74 -51.20 -6.68
C TYR A 501 43.97 -52.06 -6.97
N GLU A 502 44.98 -51.46 -7.58
CA GLU A 502 46.32 -52.07 -7.75
C GLU A 502 47.24 -51.53 -6.64
N PHE A 503 47.85 -52.45 -5.87
CA PHE A 503 48.82 -52.07 -4.84
C PHE A 503 50.11 -51.54 -5.53
N LEU A 504 50.58 -50.38 -5.07
CA LEU A 504 51.81 -49.78 -5.57
C LEU A 504 53.01 -50.05 -4.64
N ASP A 505 52.87 -49.59 -3.38
CA ASP A 505 54.01 -49.68 -2.43
C ASP A 505 53.50 -49.48 -0.99
N GLU A 506 54.43 -49.58 -0.05
CA GLU A 506 54.27 -49.24 1.35
C GLU A 506 55.23 -48.11 1.73
N VAL A 507 54.70 -46.89 1.88
CA VAL A 507 55.49 -45.68 2.03
C VAL A 507 55.53 -45.20 3.47
N THR A 508 56.74 -44.91 4.00
CA THR A 508 56.92 -44.28 5.30
C THR A 508 56.97 -42.77 5.10
N VAL A 509 55.93 -42.10 5.54
CA VAL A 509 55.81 -40.64 5.40
C VAL A 509 56.65 -39.94 6.45
N LYS A 510 57.48 -38.97 6.03
CA LYS A 510 58.33 -38.18 6.94
C LYS A 510 57.53 -37.62 8.14
N GLY A 511 57.90 -38.10 9.33
CA GLY A 511 57.19 -37.72 10.59
C GLY A 511 56.20 -38.77 11.10
N LYS A 512 55.97 -39.89 10.38
CA LYS A 512 55.23 -41.06 10.89
C LYS A 512 56.18 -42.25 11.06
N THR A 513 55.91 -43.06 12.07
CA THR A 513 56.64 -44.30 12.37
C THR A 513 56.01 -45.53 11.70
N GLU A 514 54.73 -45.41 11.32
CA GLU A 514 54.00 -46.49 10.67
C GLU A 514 53.94 -46.26 9.15
N PRO A 515 54.30 -47.25 8.33
CA PRO A 515 54.16 -47.17 6.87
C PRO A 515 52.67 -47.19 6.49
N VAL A 516 52.34 -46.59 5.34
CA VAL A 516 50.98 -46.54 4.77
C VAL A 516 51.01 -47.22 3.41
N LYS A 517 50.09 -48.16 3.17
CA LYS A 517 49.94 -48.79 1.87
C LYS A 517 49.22 -47.84 0.90
N ILE A 518 49.78 -47.78 -0.30
CA ILE A 518 49.28 -46.94 -1.37
C ILE A 518 48.86 -47.76 -2.57
N TYR A 519 47.78 -47.28 -3.21
CA TYR A 519 47.14 -47.97 -4.32
C TYR A 519 46.85 -46.99 -5.46
N THR A 520 46.67 -47.55 -6.66
CA THR A 520 46.16 -46.79 -7.81
C THR A 520 44.93 -47.48 -8.40
N ILE A 521 44.20 -46.80 -9.24
CA ILE A 521 43.16 -47.35 -10.10
C ILE A 521 43.59 -47.12 -11.54
N ARG A 522 44.13 -48.21 -12.19
CA ARG A 522 44.40 -48.18 -13.61
C ARG A 522 43.12 -48.47 -14.39
N LYS A 523 43.05 -48.01 -15.62
CA LYS A 523 41.89 -48.16 -16.50
C LYS A 523 41.40 -49.56 -16.63
#